data_f3852e41739b33768b6e6ae39701fdaf
#
_entry.id   f3852e41739b33768b6e6ae39701fdaf
#
_cell.length_a   1.000
_cell.length_b   1.000
_cell.length_c   1.000
_cell.angle_alpha   90.00
_cell.angle_beta   90.00
_cell.angle_gamma   90.00
#
_symmetry.space_group_name_H-M   'P 1'
#
loop_
_entity.id
_entity.type
_entity.pdbx_description
1 polymer ?
#
loop_
_entity_poly.entity_id
_entity_poly.type
_entity_poly.pdbx_seq_one_letter_code
_entity_poly.pdbx_strand_id
1 'polypeptide(L)'
;MRELVLHCLEAQAEALSDALLEAGVLSVSVEDADFGTDDERPLFGEPGTEPDVQAWDRNRVVALLPDGADPAQIMEEAAAAGELDPALFAGWSLRDVPDADWVRLTQSQFGPIHIAERLWIVPSWHRDSPDVPGFDPAATGDGAIHIELDPGLAFGTGSHPTTHLCLAWLEAELPAGATLLDYGCGSGILAIAARKLGAGPTLAVDIDAQAVQSTAYNAEVNGVELRAMLPDALADGTFQVVVANILSNPLKVLAPMLAGRVAAGGHLVLSGVLERQAEEVAAAYAPWIAMSVWRARDGWVCLHGQKA
;
A
#
# COMPACT_ATOMS: atom_id res chain seq x y z
N MET A 1 -1.81 -29.42 -4.44
CA MET A 1 -2.83 -28.82 -5.36
C MET A 1 -2.23 -28.60 -6.73
N ARG A 2 -3.04 -28.50 -7.80
CA ARG A 2 -2.57 -28.24 -9.18
C ARG A 2 -3.36 -27.09 -9.78
N GLU A 3 -2.72 -26.34 -10.64
CA GLU A 3 -3.35 -25.27 -11.41
C GLU A 3 -3.44 -25.69 -12.88
N LEU A 4 -4.61 -25.48 -13.48
CA LEU A 4 -4.86 -25.57 -14.90
C LEU A 4 -4.63 -24.19 -15.52
N VAL A 5 -3.74 -24.11 -16.49
CA VAL A 5 -3.40 -22.87 -17.18
C VAL A 5 -3.91 -22.93 -18.62
N LEU A 6 -4.73 -21.97 -18.98
CA LEU A 6 -5.33 -21.79 -20.30
C LEU A 6 -4.94 -20.41 -20.86
N HIS A 7 -4.95 -20.27 -22.18
CA HIS A 7 -4.67 -19.00 -22.85
C HIS A 7 -5.91 -18.54 -23.62
N CYS A 8 -6.25 -17.26 -23.49
CA CYS A 8 -7.37 -16.68 -24.21
C CYS A 8 -7.14 -15.21 -24.57
N LEU A 9 -7.97 -14.67 -25.45
CA LEU A 9 -8.04 -13.24 -25.75
C LEU A 9 -8.91 -12.51 -24.72
N GLU A 10 -8.78 -11.18 -24.67
CA GLU A 10 -9.56 -10.31 -23.78
C GLU A 10 -11.05 -10.65 -23.74
N ALA A 11 -11.70 -10.69 -24.91
CA ALA A 11 -13.15 -10.92 -25.02
C ALA A 11 -13.62 -12.31 -24.52
N GLN A 12 -12.71 -13.21 -24.22
CA GLN A 12 -12.99 -14.58 -23.80
C GLN A 12 -12.68 -14.82 -22.31
N ALA A 13 -11.93 -13.92 -21.67
CA ALA A 13 -11.40 -14.12 -20.33
C ALA A 13 -12.50 -14.27 -19.27
N GLU A 14 -13.51 -13.41 -19.30
CA GLU A 14 -14.64 -13.44 -18.36
C GLU A 14 -15.45 -14.72 -18.52
N ALA A 15 -15.92 -15.01 -19.74
CA ALA A 15 -16.73 -16.19 -20.00
C ALA A 15 -16.00 -17.51 -19.70
N LEU A 16 -14.67 -17.57 -19.96
CA LEU A 16 -13.85 -18.73 -19.62
C LEU A 16 -13.68 -18.86 -18.09
N SER A 17 -13.51 -17.76 -17.39
CA SER A 17 -13.37 -17.75 -15.92
C SER A 17 -14.65 -18.23 -15.25
N ASP A 18 -15.81 -17.72 -15.68
CA ASP A 18 -17.11 -18.11 -15.15
C ASP A 18 -17.42 -19.60 -15.40
N ALA A 19 -17.16 -20.07 -16.62
CA ALA A 19 -17.37 -21.47 -16.97
C ALA A 19 -16.49 -22.43 -16.15
N LEU A 20 -15.24 -22.06 -15.87
CA LEU A 20 -14.35 -22.85 -15.02
C LEU A 20 -14.83 -22.87 -13.56
N LEU A 21 -15.32 -21.73 -13.03
CA LEU A 21 -15.91 -21.68 -11.69
C LEU A 21 -17.16 -22.55 -11.58
N GLU A 22 -18.03 -22.53 -12.60
CA GLU A 22 -19.21 -23.42 -12.67
C GLU A 22 -18.84 -24.90 -12.76
N ALA A 23 -17.72 -25.22 -13.43
CA ALA A 23 -17.16 -26.58 -13.48
C ALA A 23 -16.49 -27.04 -12.18
N GLY A 24 -16.50 -26.20 -11.11
CA GLY A 24 -16.11 -26.58 -9.76
C GLY A 24 -14.63 -26.41 -9.45
N VAL A 25 -13.89 -25.55 -10.14
CA VAL A 25 -12.55 -25.14 -9.71
C VAL A 25 -12.64 -24.28 -8.43
N LEU A 26 -11.58 -24.26 -7.63
CA LEU A 26 -11.57 -23.57 -6.35
C LEU A 26 -11.43 -22.05 -6.50
N SER A 27 -10.67 -21.61 -7.48
CA SER A 27 -10.49 -20.19 -7.82
C SER A 27 -10.01 -20.04 -9.25
N VAL A 28 -10.24 -18.86 -9.83
CA VAL A 28 -9.72 -18.50 -11.14
C VAL A 28 -9.04 -17.14 -11.01
N SER A 29 -7.87 -17.00 -11.59
CA SER A 29 -7.18 -15.71 -11.80
C SER A 29 -6.89 -15.49 -13.27
N VAL A 30 -6.94 -14.23 -13.69
CA VAL A 30 -6.56 -13.80 -15.03
C VAL A 30 -5.25 -13.04 -14.91
N GLU A 31 -4.23 -13.50 -15.62
CA GLU A 31 -2.87 -12.94 -15.61
C GLU A 31 -2.50 -12.46 -17.01
N ASP A 32 -1.64 -11.45 -17.10
CA ASP A 32 -1.05 -11.05 -18.37
C ASP A 32 -0.21 -12.21 -18.96
N ALA A 33 -0.53 -12.64 -20.18
CA ALA A 33 0.27 -13.65 -20.85
C ALA A 33 1.67 -13.14 -21.23
N ASP A 34 1.83 -11.84 -21.35
CA ASP A 34 3.06 -11.17 -21.74
C ASP A 34 3.86 -10.61 -20.52
N PHE A 35 3.44 -10.93 -19.30
CA PHE A 35 4.12 -10.54 -18.06
C PHE A 35 5.62 -10.90 -18.09
N GLY A 36 6.47 -9.91 -17.79
CA GLY A 36 7.93 -10.05 -17.81
C GLY A 36 8.56 -9.97 -19.20
N THR A 37 7.81 -9.57 -20.22
CA THR A 37 8.31 -9.31 -21.58
C THR A 37 8.24 -7.82 -21.93
N ASP A 38 8.82 -7.43 -23.08
CA ASP A 38 8.74 -6.06 -23.59
C ASP A 38 7.31 -5.64 -24.00
N ASP A 39 6.40 -6.60 -24.13
CA ASP A 39 4.98 -6.39 -24.50
C ASP A 39 4.04 -6.29 -23.28
N GLU A 40 4.57 -6.40 -22.06
CA GLU A 40 3.81 -6.26 -20.82
C GLU A 40 3.09 -4.91 -20.74
N ARG A 41 1.79 -4.92 -20.43
CA ARG A 41 0.99 -3.70 -20.28
C ARG A 41 0.31 -3.67 -18.91
N PRO A 42 0.50 -2.59 -18.11
CA PRO A 42 -0.23 -2.43 -16.86
C PRO A 42 -1.72 -2.15 -17.14
N LEU A 43 -2.61 -2.96 -16.56
CA LEU A 43 -4.07 -2.75 -16.59
C LEU A 43 -4.57 -1.75 -15.55
N PHE A 44 -3.79 -1.52 -14.50
CA PHE A 44 -4.23 -0.73 -13.36
C PHE A 44 -3.82 0.73 -13.54
N GLY A 45 -4.84 1.60 -13.58
CA GLY A 45 -4.69 3.06 -13.46
C GLY A 45 -4.69 3.52 -12.00
N GLU A 46 -4.61 4.85 -11.80
CA GLU A 46 -4.82 5.43 -10.46
C GLU A 46 -6.24 5.11 -9.96
N PRO A 47 -6.43 4.86 -8.64
CA PRO A 47 -7.76 4.67 -8.06
C PRO A 47 -8.70 5.84 -8.42
N GLY A 48 -9.87 5.51 -8.95
CA GLY A 48 -10.85 6.47 -9.46
C GLY A 48 -10.86 6.62 -10.98
N THR A 49 -9.96 5.96 -11.70
CA THR A 49 -10.07 5.71 -13.13
C THR A 49 -10.46 4.26 -13.31
N GLU A 50 -11.71 3.99 -13.68
CA GLU A 50 -12.08 2.65 -14.14
C GLU A 50 -11.29 2.36 -15.42
N PRO A 51 -10.54 1.25 -15.52
CA PRO A 51 -9.91 0.88 -16.77
C PRO A 51 -10.98 0.60 -17.81
N ASP A 52 -10.78 1.10 -19.02
CA ASP A 52 -11.70 0.87 -20.15
C ASP A 52 -11.76 -0.63 -20.56
N VAL A 53 -10.85 -1.45 -20.05
CA VAL A 53 -10.69 -2.89 -20.32
C VAL A 53 -10.48 -3.67 -19.04
N GLN A 54 -11.09 -4.84 -18.91
CA GLN A 54 -11.03 -5.69 -17.71
C GLN A 54 -9.99 -6.81 -17.80
N ALA A 55 -9.35 -7.00 -18.96
CA ALA A 55 -8.33 -8.01 -19.20
C ALA A 55 -7.31 -7.53 -20.24
N TRP A 56 -6.20 -8.23 -20.38
CA TRP A 56 -5.17 -7.94 -21.39
C TRP A 56 -5.57 -8.44 -22.77
N ASP A 57 -4.91 -7.96 -23.82
CA ASP A 57 -5.11 -8.46 -25.20
C ASP A 57 -4.91 -9.98 -25.27
N ARG A 58 -3.92 -10.50 -24.49
CA ARG A 58 -3.61 -11.92 -24.32
C ARG A 58 -3.55 -12.27 -22.84
N ASN A 59 -4.33 -13.27 -22.44
CA ASN A 59 -4.47 -13.65 -21.04
C ASN A 59 -4.04 -15.08 -20.79
N ARG A 60 -3.48 -15.32 -19.60
CA ARG A 60 -3.43 -16.63 -18.97
C ARG A 60 -4.54 -16.72 -17.94
N VAL A 61 -5.45 -17.64 -18.12
CA VAL A 61 -6.47 -17.99 -17.13
C VAL A 61 -5.93 -19.16 -16.32
N VAL A 62 -5.74 -18.94 -15.03
CA VAL A 62 -5.17 -19.91 -14.10
C VAL A 62 -6.25 -20.36 -13.14
N ALA A 63 -6.64 -21.62 -13.22
CA ALA A 63 -7.69 -22.22 -12.39
C ALA A 63 -7.10 -23.21 -11.39
N LEU A 64 -7.35 -22.98 -10.09
CA LEU A 64 -6.93 -23.88 -9.02
C LEU A 64 -7.87 -25.09 -8.93
N LEU A 65 -7.34 -26.28 -9.14
CA LEU A 65 -8.12 -27.51 -9.14
C LEU A 65 -8.30 -28.08 -7.73
N PRO A 66 -9.48 -28.63 -7.41
CA PRO A 66 -9.66 -29.46 -6.23
C PRO A 66 -8.70 -30.66 -6.20
N ASP A 67 -8.37 -31.15 -5.01
CA ASP A 67 -7.53 -32.33 -4.89
C ASP A 67 -8.17 -33.55 -5.55
N GLY A 68 -7.41 -34.19 -6.45
CA GLY A 68 -7.86 -35.38 -7.18
C GLY A 68 -8.75 -35.08 -8.37
N ALA A 69 -9.07 -33.83 -8.69
CA ALA A 69 -9.86 -33.49 -9.88
C ALA A 69 -9.14 -33.91 -11.17
N ASP A 70 -9.94 -34.39 -12.14
CA ASP A 70 -9.46 -34.65 -13.50
C ASP A 70 -9.55 -33.37 -14.34
N PRO A 71 -8.41 -32.79 -14.78
CA PRO A 71 -8.44 -31.57 -15.59
C PRO A 71 -9.22 -31.70 -16.88
N ALA A 72 -9.23 -32.90 -17.52
CA ALA A 72 -9.95 -33.12 -18.74
C ALA A 72 -11.47 -33.04 -18.52
N GLN A 73 -11.96 -33.62 -17.44
CA GLN A 73 -13.36 -33.53 -17.04
C GLN A 73 -13.79 -32.09 -16.75
N ILE A 74 -12.98 -31.33 -15.97
CA ILE A 74 -13.25 -29.91 -15.68
C ILE A 74 -13.36 -29.10 -16.96
N MET A 75 -12.48 -29.31 -17.94
CA MET A 75 -12.48 -28.59 -19.20
C MET A 75 -13.72 -28.97 -20.06
N GLU A 76 -14.13 -30.23 -20.05
CA GLU A 76 -15.33 -30.70 -20.76
C GLU A 76 -16.61 -30.09 -20.16
N GLU A 77 -16.69 -30.05 -18.82
CA GLU A 77 -17.82 -29.45 -18.10
C GLU A 77 -17.84 -27.91 -18.31
N ALA A 78 -16.70 -27.23 -18.27
CA ALA A 78 -16.60 -25.79 -18.52
C ALA A 78 -16.98 -25.44 -19.98
N ALA A 79 -16.51 -26.23 -20.95
CA ALA A 79 -16.88 -26.05 -22.37
C ALA A 79 -18.40 -26.19 -22.61
N ALA A 80 -19.03 -27.15 -21.94
CA ALA A 80 -20.46 -27.39 -22.02
C ALA A 80 -21.28 -26.31 -21.30
N ALA A 81 -20.86 -25.87 -20.10
CA ALA A 81 -21.56 -24.86 -19.29
C ALA A 81 -21.54 -23.48 -19.95
N GLY A 82 -20.36 -23.06 -20.45
CA GLY A 82 -20.17 -21.75 -21.07
C GLY A 82 -20.50 -21.67 -22.56
N GLU A 83 -20.96 -22.77 -23.19
CA GLU A 83 -21.11 -22.85 -24.66
C GLU A 83 -19.85 -22.36 -25.41
N LEU A 84 -18.65 -22.64 -24.83
CA LEU A 84 -17.38 -22.11 -25.31
C LEU A 84 -16.81 -22.95 -26.46
N ASP A 85 -16.07 -22.30 -27.36
CA ASP A 85 -15.34 -22.98 -28.43
C ASP A 85 -14.33 -23.98 -27.82
N PRO A 86 -14.41 -25.28 -28.15
CA PRO A 86 -13.42 -26.26 -27.67
C PRO A 86 -11.97 -25.92 -27.98
N ALA A 87 -11.72 -25.06 -28.96
CA ALA A 87 -10.37 -24.57 -29.28
C ALA A 87 -9.73 -23.76 -28.16
N LEU A 88 -10.53 -23.14 -27.28
CA LEU A 88 -10.03 -22.43 -26.08
C LEU A 88 -9.31 -23.35 -25.08
N PHE A 89 -9.71 -24.62 -25.09
CA PHE A 89 -9.13 -25.63 -24.21
C PHE A 89 -7.95 -26.36 -24.87
N ALA A 90 -7.58 -25.98 -26.10
CA ALA A 90 -6.36 -26.49 -26.73
C ALA A 90 -5.10 -25.81 -26.16
N GLY A 91 -4.05 -26.59 -25.91
CA GLY A 91 -2.78 -26.04 -25.43
C GLY A 91 -2.75 -25.72 -23.95
N TRP A 92 -3.63 -26.30 -23.16
CA TRP A 92 -3.61 -26.20 -21.70
C TRP A 92 -2.33 -26.86 -21.11
N SER A 93 -1.96 -26.39 -19.92
CA SER A 93 -0.89 -27.00 -19.13
C SER A 93 -1.27 -27.11 -17.65
N LEU A 94 -0.63 -28.05 -16.96
CA LEU A 94 -0.75 -28.16 -15.51
C LEU A 94 0.52 -27.63 -14.86
N ARG A 95 0.31 -26.85 -13.82
CA ARG A 95 1.37 -26.38 -12.93
C ARG A 95 1.11 -26.97 -11.54
N ASP A 96 2.09 -27.68 -10.98
CA ASP A 96 2.01 -28.06 -9.59
C ASP A 96 2.14 -26.84 -8.70
N VAL A 97 1.17 -26.66 -7.79
CA VAL A 97 1.29 -25.68 -6.72
C VAL A 97 2.09 -26.37 -5.61
N PRO A 98 3.32 -25.96 -5.34
CA PRO A 98 4.10 -26.55 -4.28
C PRO A 98 3.32 -26.47 -2.97
N ASP A 99 3.37 -27.53 -2.18
CA ASP A 99 2.91 -27.48 -0.77
C ASP A 99 3.95 -26.68 0.02
N ALA A 100 3.98 -25.39 -0.28
CA ALA A 100 4.93 -24.47 0.29
C ALA A 100 4.27 -23.78 1.49
N ASP A 101 5.05 -23.55 2.52
CA ASP A 101 4.67 -22.65 3.60
C ASP A 101 4.59 -21.22 3.03
N TRP A 102 3.42 -20.90 2.49
CA TRP A 102 3.13 -19.60 1.89
C TRP A 102 3.35 -18.44 2.86
N VAL A 103 3.13 -18.69 4.15
CA VAL A 103 3.42 -17.71 5.20
C VAL A 103 4.91 -17.41 5.20
N ARG A 104 5.75 -18.46 5.24
CA ARG A 104 7.20 -18.30 5.25
C ARG A 104 7.74 -17.73 3.94
N LEU A 105 7.16 -18.09 2.79
CA LEU A 105 7.54 -17.52 1.50
C LEU A 105 7.19 -16.03 1.43
N THR A 106 6.00 -15.66 1.85
CA THR A 106 5.59 -14.26 1.92
C THR A 106 6.47 -13.48 2.91
N GLN A 107 6.71 -14.03 4.10
CA GLN A 107 7.59 -13.41 5.09
C GLN A 107 9.01 -13.21 4.57
N SER A 108 9.55 -14.15 3.77
CA SER A 108 10.90 -14.03 3.22
C SER A 108 11.07 -12.89 2.22
N GLN A 109 9.97 -12.35 1.66
CA GLN A 109 10.00 -11.21 0.74
C GLN A 109 10.09 -9.86 1.47
N PHE A 110 9.80 -9.83 2.78
CA PHE A 110 9.78 -8.61 3.58
C PHE A 110 10.87 -8.67 4.66
N GLY A 111 12.02 -8.11 4.34
CA GLY A 111 13.10 -7.93 5.29
C GLY A 111 12.98 -6.61 6.07
N PRO A 112 13.83 -6.39 7.08
CA PRO A 112 13.96 -5.10 7.76
C PRO A 112 14.35 -3.99 6.79
N ILE A 113 13.77 -2.80 6.95
CA ILE A 113 14.02 -1.66 6.09
C ILE A 113 14.66 -0.55 6.93
N HIS A 114 15.87 -0.15 6.55
CA HIS A 114 16.55 1.01 7.14
C HIS A 114 16.17 2.30 6.39
N ILE A 115 15.67 3.29 7.11
CA ILE A 115 15.22 4.57 6.55
C ILE A 115 16.00 5.71 7.18
N ALA A 116 16.49 6.62 6.33
CA ALA A 116 17.28 7.76 6.71
C ALA A 116 18.50 7.38 7.59
N GLU A 117 18.62 7.89 8.82
CA GLU A 117 19.79 7.61 9.66
C GLU A 117 19.51 6.60 10.77
N ARG A 118 18.33 6.68 11.40
CA ARG A 118 18.03 5.96 12.66
C ARG A 118 16.78 5.09 12.62
N LEU A 119 15.90 5.31 11.66
CA LEU A 119 14.61 4.62 11.58
C LEU A 119 14.76 3.24 10.93
N TRP A 120 14.22 2.23 11.58
CA TRP A 120 14.10 0.88 11.07
C TRP A 120 12.65 0.42 11.10
N ILE A 121 12.19 -0.12 10.00
CA ILE A 121 10.91 -0.85 9.94
C ILE A 121 11.24 -2.32 10.00
N VAL A 122 10.72 -3.01 11.00
CA VAL A 122 11.08 -4.39 11.29
C VAL A 122 9.83 -5.25 11.38
N PRO A 123 9.62 -6.18 10.45
CA PRO A 123 8.58 -7.20 10.60
C PRO A 123 8.78 -8.05 11.85
N SER A 124 7.72 -8.49 12.50
CA SER A 124 7.76 -9.22 13.78
C SER A 124 8.63 -10.49 13.74
N TRP A 125 8.70 -11.17 12.60
CA TRP A 125 9.55 -12.36 12.38
C TRP A 125 11.04 -12.05 12.20
N HIS A 126 11.42 -10.76 12.21
CA HIS A 126 12.80 -10.29 12.13
C HIS A 126 13.32 -9.67 13.44
N ARG A 127 12.60 -9.81 14.56
CA ARG A 127 13.02 -9.24 15.86
C ARG A 127 14.42 -9.68 16.28
N ASP A 128 14.78 -10.93 16.00
CA ASP A 128 16.09 -11.50 16.33
C ASP A 128 17.07 -11.48 15.14
N SER A 129 16.78 -10.69 14.11
CA SER A 129 17.63 -10.61 12.92
C SER A 129 18.96 -9.93 13.24
N PRO A 130 20.11 -10.53 12.84
CA PRO A 130 21.42 -9.88 12.97
C PRO A 130 21.55 -8.58 12.15
N ASP A 131 20.67 -8.39 11.15
CA ASP A 131 20.63 -7.20 10.31
C ASP A 131 19.98 -5.98 11.02
N VAL A 132 19.37 -6.22 12.19
CA VAL A 132 18.74 -5.17 13.03
C VAL A 132 19.39 -5.17 14.42
N PRO A 133 20.60 -4.62 14.55
CA PRO A 133 21.30 -4.64 15.82
C PRO A 133 20.52 -3.92 16.92
N GLY A 134 20.40 -4.58 18.07
CA GLY A 134 19.76 -4.00 19.25
C GLY A 134 18.28 -3.69 19.05
N PHE A 135 17.57 -4.55 18.31
CA PHE A 135 16.13 -4.40 18.11
C PHE A 135 15.40 -4.22 19.45
N ASP A 136 14.71 -3.11 19.59
CA ASP A 136 13.85 -2.78 20.73
C ASP A 136 12.66 -1.97 20.22
N PRO A 137 11.44 -2.54 20.20
CA PRO A 137 10.25 -1.82 19.78
C PRO A 137 9.85 -0.68 20.70
N ALA A 138 10.41 -0.59 21.89
CA ALA A 138 10.22 0.53 22.81
C ALA A 138 11.27 1.65 22.63
N ALA A 139 12.28 1.45 21.75
CA ALA A 139 13.33 2.43 21.52
C ALA A 139 12.77 3.77 21.03
N THR A 140 13.23 4.86 21.65
CA THR A 140 12.86 6.25 21.32
C THR A 140 14.06 7.16 21.53
N GLY A 141 14.00 8.38 21.00
CA GLY A 141 15.02 9.40 21.23
C GLY A 141 16.15 9.42 20.19
N ASP A 142 17.40 9.59 20.62
CA ASP A 142 18.53 9.88 19.73
C ASP A 142 19.24 8.61 19.16
N GLY A 143 18.88 7.42 19.64
CA GLY A 143 19.43 6.15 19.17
C GLY A 143 18.68 5.59 17.95
N ALA A 144 19.00 4.34 17.58
CA ALA A 144 18.22 3.61 16.59
C ALA A 144 16.77 3.48 17.05
N ILE A 145 15.84 3.75 16.17
CA ILE A 145 14.40 3.72 16.42
C ILE A 145 13.78 2.61 15.57
N HIS A 146 13.20 1.64 16.24
CA HIS A 146 12.59 0.50 15.59
C HIS A 146 11.08 0.63 15.57
N ILE A 147 10.48 0.48 14.39
CA ILE A 147 9.04 0.42 14.18
C ILE A 147 8.71 -1.02 13.80
N GLU A 148 8.10 -1.75 14.70
CA GLU A 148 7.61 -3.09 14.39
C GLU A 148 6.34 -2.97 13.57
N LEU A 149 6.38 -3.51 12.35
CA LEU A 149 5.27 -3.45 11.44
C LEU A 149 5.26 -4.67 10.51
N ASP A 150 4.21 -5.45 10.59
CA ASP A 150 4.00 -6.57 9.69
C ASP A 150 3.26 -6.09 8.43
N PRO A 151 3.69 -6.52 7.23
CA PRO A 151 2.90 -6.37 6.02
C PRO A 151 1.52 -6.99 6.21
N GLY A 152 0.48 -6.18 6.04
CA GLY A 152 -0.90 -6.59 6.27
C GLY A 152 -1.86 -6.00 5.25
N LEU A 153 -3.16 -6.06 5.54
CA LEU A 153 -4.22 -5.53 4.68
C LEU A 153 -4.24 -4.00 4.61
N ALA A 154 -3.68 -3.31 5.60
CA ALA A 154 -3.59 -1.85 5.58
C ALA A 154 -2.38 -1.40 4.74
N PHE A 155 -2.58 -0.35 3.94
CA PHE A 155 -1.52 0.27 3.15
C PHE A 155 -0.45 0.89 4.05
N GLY A 156 0.82 0.93 3.58
CA GLY A 156 1.92 1.57 4.31
C GLY A 156 2.85 0.59 5.00
N THR A 157 3.37 -0.41 4.28
CA THR A 157 4.39 -1.37 4.77
C THR A 157 5.78 -0.77 4.95
N GLY A 158 5.96 0.48 4.53
CA GLY A 158 7.25 1.17 4.62
C GLY A 158 8.16 1.01 3.41
N SER A 159 7.93 0.06 2.51
CA SER A 159 8.78 -0.17 1.34
C SER A 159 8.61 0.88 0.23
N HIS A 160 7.46 1.54 0.16
CA HIS A 160 7.17 2.49 -0.90
C HIS A 160 7.99 3.78 -0.77
N PRO A 161 8.52 4.36 -1.88
CA PRO A 161 9.33 5.58 -1.86
C PRO A 161 8.67 6.76 -1.12
N THR A 162 7.34 6.92 -1.23
CA THR A 162 6.60 8.00 -0.58
C THR A 162 6.64 7.90 0.94
N THR A 163 6.56 6.68 1.49
CA THR A 163 6.67 6.43 2.93
C THR A 163 8.09 6.75 3.42
N HIS A 164 9.12 6.33 2.67
CA HIS A 164 10.50 6.69 2.97
C HIS A 164 10.72 8.20 3.02
N LEU A 165 10.14 8.94 2.06
CA LEU A 165 10.28 10.39 2.00
C LEU A 165 9.63 11.08 3.20
N CYS A 166 8.43 10.67 3.61
CA CYS A 166 7.74 11.21 4.79
C CYS A 166 8.51 10.88 6.08
N LEU A 167 8.96 9.63 6.24
CA LEU A 167 9.74 9.21 7.41
C LEU A 167 11.07 9.97 7.50
N ALA A 168 11.76 10.17 6.37
CA ALA A 168 12.98 10.96 6.32
C ALA A 168 12.75 12.43 6.69
N TRP A 169 11.59 12.99 6.27
CA TRP A 169 11.22 14.35 6.70
C TRP A 169 10.98 14.41 8.20
N LEU A 170 10.21 13.45 8.73
CA LEU A 170 9.95 13.39 10.18
C LEU A 170 11.25 13.27 10.99
N GLU A 171 12.19 12.46 10.54
CA GLU A 171 13.47 12.32 11.24
C GLU A 171 14.31 13.61 11.20
N ALA A 172 14.32 14.32 10.07
CA ALA A 172 15.16 15.49 9.86
C ALA A 172 14.57 16.78 10.44
N GLU A 173 13.26 16.95 10.38
CA GLU A 173 12.61 18.27 10.52
C GLU A 173 11.53 18.31 11.61
N LEU A 174 11.13 17.18 12.23
CA LEU A 174 10.07 17.16 13.23
C LEU A 174 10.43 17.97 14.46
N PRO A 175 9.69 19.05 14.80
CA PRO A 175 9.97 19.80 16.01
C PRO A 175 9.66 18.97 17.27
N ALA A 176 10.56 18.98 18.24
CA ALA A 176 10.37 18.24 19.49
C ALA A 176 9.08 18.67 20.21
N GLY A 177 8.29 17.68 20.64
CA GLY A 177 7.01 17.91 21.31
C GLY A 177 5.87 18.43 20.41
N ALA A 178 6.07 18.53 19.09
CA ALA A 178 5.07 19.04 18.16
C ALA A 178 3.80 18.17 18.16
N THR A 179 2.64 18.84 18.18
CA THR A 179 1.37 18.16 17.90
C THR A 179 1.31 17.75 16.44
N LEU A 180 0.87 16.52 16.16
CA LEU A 180 0.88 15.97 14.81
C LEU A 180 -0.48 15.39 14.41
N LEU A 181 -0.87 15.64 13.17
CA LEU A 181 -1.97 14.97 12.48
C LEU A 181 -1.41 14.16 11.30
N ASP A 182 -1.66 12.86 11.29
CA ASP A 182 -1.42 11.95 10.16
C ASP A 182 -2.76 11.69 9.48
N TYR A 183 -2.95 12.22 8.27
CA TYR A 183 -4.21 12.12 7.52
C TYR A 183 -4.08 11.16 6.34
N GLY A 184 -4.86 10.08 6.36
CA GLY A 184 -4.66 8.90 5.54
C GLY A 184 -3.61 7.99 6.15
N CYS A 185 -3.79 7.64 7.42
CA CYS A 185 -2.74 7.02 8.24
C CYS A 185 -2.42 5.56 7.86
N GLY A 186 -3.36 4.84 7.22
CA GLY A 186 -3.16 3.45 6.80
C GLY A 186 -2.72 2.54 7.96
N SER A 187 -1.50 2.07 7.92
CA SER A 187 -0.88 1.26 8.99
C SER A 187 -0.53 2.06 10.25
N GLY A 188 -0.56 3.41 10.19
CA GLY A 188 -0.13 4.32 11.25
C GLY A 188 1.37 4.56 11.32
N ILE A 189 2.13 4.08 10.35
CA ILE A 189 3.61 4.13 10.37
C ILE A 189 4.18 5.53 10.60
N LEU A 190 3.58 6.57 9.98
CA LEU A 190 4.05 7.96 10.11
C LEU A 190 3.75 8.51 11.50
N ALA A 191 2.54 8.28 12.01
CA ALA A 191 2.14 8.68 13.36
C ALA A 191 3.00 7.99 14.44
N ILE A 192 3.27 6.68 14.29
CA ILE A 192 4.11 5.89 15.18
C ILE A 192 5.54 6.42 15.15
N ALA A 193 6.10 6.62 13.95
CA ALA A 193 7.44 7.19 13.79
C ALA A 193 7.55 8.56 14.46
N ALA A 194 6.58 9.44 14.23
CA ALA A 194 6.57 10.76 14.84
C ALA A 194 6.59 10.69 16.38
N ARG A 195 5.79 9.80 16.98
CA ARG A 195 5.78 9.59 18.43
C ARG A 195 7.13 9.12 18.95
N LYS A 196 7.76 8.17 18.28
CA LYS A 196 9.09 7.65 18.65
C LYS A 196 10.19 8.70 18.47
N LEU A 197 10.05 9.60 17.51
CA LEU A 197 10.94 10.74 17.26
C LEU A 197 10.71 11.92 18.22
N GLY A 198 9.75 11.82 19.15
CA GLY A 198 9.51 12.82 20.18
C GLY A 198 8.39 13.83 19.87
N ALA A 199 7.50 13.52 18.94
CA ALA A 199 6.26 14.29 18.77
C ALA A 199 5.43 14.28 20.07
N GLY A 200 4.69 15.35 20.28
CA GLY A 200 3.68 15.48 21.33
C GLY A 200 2.39 14.73 20.99
N PRO A 201 1.22 15.22 21.39
CA PRO A 201 -0.05 14.62 21.07
C PRO A 201 -0.20 14.38 19.57
N THR A 202 -0.51 13.13 19.19
CA THR A 202 -0.59 12.70 17.80
C THR A 202 -1.96 12.10 17.52
N LEU A 203 -2.60 12.57 16.45
CA LEU A 203 -3.83 12.00 15.90
C LEU A 203 -3.55 11.35 14.55
N ALA A 204 -4.18 10.22 14.31
CA ALA A 204 -4.14 9.49 13.05
C ALA A 204 -5.56 9.36 12.52
N VAL A 205 -5.79 9.70 11.27
CA VAL A 205 -7.12 9.71 10.65
C VAL A 205 -7.09 8.94 9.36
N ASP A 206 -8.08 8.07 9.18
CA ASP A 206 -8.29 7.37 7.91
C ASP A 206 -9.77 7.21 7.64
N ILE A 207 -10.16 7.16 6.35
CA ILE A 207 -11.55 6.90 5.92
C ILE A 207 -11.91 5.42 6.08
N ASP A 208 -10.92 4.53 6.10
CA ASP A 208 -11.10 3.10 6.28
C ASP A 208 -11.04 2.72 7.77
N ALA A 209 -12.12 2.12 8.26
CA ALA A 209 -12.19 1.62 9.63
C ALA A 209 -11.14 0.52 9.92
N GLN A 210 -10.73 -0.26 8.92
CA GLN A 210 -9.67 -1.25 9.08
C GLN A 210 -8.31 -0.58 9.27
N ALA A 211 -8.02 0.50 8.53
CA ALA A 211 -6.82 1.29 8.72
C ALA A 211 -6.76 1.91 10.13
N VAL A 212 -7.88 2.44 10.62
CA VAL A 212 -7.98 2.95 12.01
C VAL A 212 -7.67 1.87 13.04
N GLN A 213 -8.22 0.65 12.88
CA GLN A 213 -7.95 -0.49 13.76
C GLN A 213 -6.48 -0.93 13.67
N SER A 214 -5.93 -1.03 12.46
CA SER A 214 -4.53 -1.39 12.22
C SER A 214 -3.58 -0.37 12.86
N THR A 215 -3.85 0.93 12.69
CA THR A 215 -3.08 1.99 13.34
C THR A 215 -3.10 1.86 14.87
N ALA A 216 -4.25 1.62 15.48
CA ALA A 216 -4.35 1.45 16.93
C ALA A 216 -3.57 0.22 17.43
N TYR A 217 -3.70 -0.90 16.75
CA TYR A 217 -2.96 -2.13 17.05
C TYR A 217 -1.44 -1.92 16.92
N ASN A 218 -1.00 -1.34 15.80
CA ASN A 218 0.42 -1.10 15.56
C ASN A 218 1.01 -0.09 16.57
N ALA A 219 0.23 0.89 17.02
CA ALA A 219 0.66 1.81 18.06
C ALA A 219 0.88 1.09 19.40
N GLU A 220 -0.01 0.19 19.78
CA GLU A 220 0.11 -0.64 20.98
C GLU A 220 1.36 -1.54 20.90
N VAL A 221 1.57 -2.26 19.78
CA VAL A 221 2.76 -3.09 19.54
C VAL A 221 4.05 -2.30 19.69
N ASN A 222 4.04 -1.05 19.23
CA ASN A 222 5.19 -0.16 19.29
C ASN A 222 5.33 0.64 20.59
N GLY A 223 4.45 0.43 21.56
CA GLY A 223 4.49 1.09 22.87
C GLY A 223 4.31 2.62 22.80
N VAL A 224 3.58 3.13 21.79
CA VAL A 224 3.32 4.57 21.65
C VAL A 224 1.85 4.91 21.85
N GLU A 225 1.60 6.04 22.50
CA GLU A 225 0.25 6.56 22.67
C GLU A 225 -0.09 7.50 21.51
N LEU A 226 -1.14 7.18 20.77
CA LEU A 226 -1.77 8.04 19.78
C LEU A 226 -3.28 7.73 19.71
N ARG A 227 -4.03 8.57 19.02
CA ARG A 227 -5.45 8.33 18.80
C ARG A 227 -5.73 8.17 17.31
N ALA A 228 -6.24 6.99 16.93
CA ALA A 228 -6.70 6.70 15.58
C ALA A 228 -8.23 6.87 15.50
N MET A 229 -8.73 7.46 14.41
CA MET A 229 -10.16 7.75 14.27
C MET A 229 -10.57 7.94 12.81
N LEU A 230 -11.88 7.81 12.55
CA LEU A 230 -12.48 8.21 11.29
C LEU A 230 -12.55 9.74 11.17
N PRO A 231 -12.64 10.32 9.95
CA PRO A 231 -12.68 11.77 9.74
C PRO A 231 -13.79 12.50 10.50
N ASP A 232 -14.97 11.88 10.64
CA ASP A 232 -16.12 12.46 11.33
C ASP A 232 -15.90 12.66 12.85
N ALA A 233 -14.95 11.92 13.42
CA ALA A 233 -14.58 12.04 14.84
C ALA A 233 -13.46 13.07 15.07
N LEU A 234 -12.88 13.63 14.01
CA LEU A 234 -11.82 14.62 14.10
C LEU A 234 -12.38 15.97 14.52
N ALA A 235 -12.19 16.33 15.78
CA ALA A 235 -12.61 17.63 16.32
C ALA A 235 -11.87 18.80 15.61
N ASP A 236 -12.46 20.00 15.69
CA ASP A 236 -11.79 21.20 15.23
C ASP A 236 -10.51 21.46 16.03
N GLY A 237 -9.50 21.96 15.32
CA GLY A 237 -8.19 22.22 15.91
C GLY A 237 -7.08 22.29 14.86
N THR A 238 -5.93 22.76 15.30
CA THR A 238 -4.72 22.89 14.46
C THR A 238 -3.56 22.14 15.09
N PHE A 239 -2.62 21.73 14.24
CA PHE A 239 -1.45 20.94 14.59
C PHE A 239 -0.19 21.65 14.11
N GLN A 240 0.89 21.45 14.85
CA GLN A 240 2.20 21.99 14.45
C GLN A 240 2.78 21.25 13.24
N VAL A 241 2.40 19.99 13.06
CA VAL A 241 2.73 19.21 11.87
C VAL A 241 1.47 18.50 11.38
N VAL A 242 1.19 18.64 10.08
CA VAL A 242 0.19 17.85 9.37
C VAL A 242 0.93 17.07 8.28
N VAL A 243 0.83 15.76 8.31
CA VAL A 243 1.39 14.88 7.28
C VAL A 243 0.26 14.13 6.58
N ALA A 244 0.36 13.99 5.25
CA ALA A 244 -0.55 13.16 4.47
C ALA A 244 0.23 12.48 3.33
N ASN A 245 0.19 11.15 3.31
CA ASN A 245 0.78 10.32 2.27
C ASN A 245 -0.33 9.59 1.52
N ILE A 246 -1.06 10.31 0.69
CA ILE A 246 -2.19 9.84 -0.10
C ILE A 246 -2.07 10.31 -1.54
N LEU A 247 -2.93 9.82 -2.42
CA LEU A 247 -2.88 10.14 -3.85
C LEU A 247 -3.07 11.64 -4.14
N SER A 248 -2.52 12.10 -5.26
CA SER A 248 -2.50 13.52 -5.66
C SER A 248 -3.90 14.14 -5.79
N ASN A 249 -4.88 13.40 -6.32
CA ASN A 249 -6.24 13.91 -6.50
C ASN A 249 -6.95 14.18 -5.16
N PRO A 250 -7.02 13.24 -4.19
CA PRO A 250 -7.47 13.53 -2.84
C PRO A 250 -6.74 14.71 -2.18
N LEU A 251 -5.41 14.80 -2.31
CA LEU A 251 -4.64 15.92 -1.75
C LEU A 251 -5.12 17.27 -2.27
N LYS A 252 -5.40 17.39 -3.58
CA LYS A 252 -5.91 18.64 -4.17
C LYS A 252 -7.31 19.00 -3.66
N VAL A 253 -8.20 18.01 -3.56
CA VAL A 253 -9.57 18.21 -3.04
C VAL A 253 -9.56 18.60 -1.56
N LEU A 254 -8.70 17.99 -0.76
CA LEU A 254 -8.60 18.24 0.68
C LEU A 254 -7.73 19.46 1.04
N ALA A 255 -7.17 20.18 0.06
CA ALA A 255 -6.23 21.28 0.31
C ALA A 255 -6.76 22.36 1.29
N PRO A 256 -8.02 22.85 1.18
CA PRO A 256 -8.53 23.81 2.16
C PRO A 256 -8.58 23.26 3.57
N MET A 257 -9.00 22.00 3.72
CA MET A 257 -9.14 21.33 5.01
C MET A 257 -7.77 21.08 5.63
N LEU A 258 -6.84 20.44 4.89
CA LEU A 258 -5.50 20.12 5.39
C LEU A 258 -4.71 21.38 5.75
N ALA A 259 -4.72 22.41 4.89
CA ALA A 259 -4.09 23.69 5.19
C ALA A 259 -4.75 24.39 6.39
N GLY A 260 -6.06 24.24 6.57
CA GLY A 260 -6.79 24.74 7.74
C GLY A 260 -6.38 24.07 9.05
N ARG A 261 -5.92 22.82 9.00
CA ARG A 261 -5.44 22.05 10.16
C ARG A 261 -4.00 22.38 10.57
N VAL A 262 -3.24 23.10 9.77
CA VAL A 262 -1.89 23.53 10.13
C VAL A 262 -1.95 24.78 11.00
N ALA A 263 -1.28 24.76 12.15
CA ALA A 263 -1.13 25.93 13.04
C ALA A 263 -0.30 27.03 12.37
N ALA A 264 -0.40 28.27 12.84
CA ALA A 264 0.53 29.34 12.45
C ALA A 264 1.98 28.92 12.79
N GLY A 265 2.91 29.08 11.86
CA GLY A 265 4.28 28.60 11.98
C GLY A 265 4.45 27.08 11.85
N GLY A 266 3.37 26.34 11.68
CA GLY A 266 3.37 24.88 11.54
C GLY A 266 3.74 24.41 10.14
N HIS A 267 3.93 23.10 10.00
CA HIS A 267 4.42 22.44 8.80
C HIS A 267 3.35 21.56 8.15
N LEU A 268 3.28 21.61 6.83
CA LEU A 268 2.51 20.67 6.01
C LEU A 268 3.46 19.81 5.19
N VAL A 269 3.28 18.50 5.27
CA VAL A 269 4.12 17.50 4.59
C VAL A 269 3.21 16.59 3.77
N LEU A 270 3.41 16.56 2.46
CA LEU A 270 2.58 15.80 1.54
C LEU A 270 3.43 14.86 0.70
N SER A 271 2.98 13.63 0.55
CA SER A 271 3.56 12.65 -0.38
C SER A 271 2.46 11.77 -1.00
N GLY A 272 2.82 10.75 -1.78
CA GLY A 272 1.87 10.06 -2.66
C GLY A 272 1.71 10.79 -3.99
N VAL A 273 2.68 11.62 -4.34
CA VAL A 273 2.67 12.54 -5.50
C VAL A 273 3.85 12.18 -6.41
N LEU A 274 3.57 11.95 -7.69
CA LEU A 274 4.60 11.79 -8.72
C LEU A 274 5.25 13.13 -9.04
N GLU A 275 6.52 13.12 -9.45
CA GLU A 275 7.24 14.36 -9.83
C GLU A 275 6.46 15.24 -10.81
N ARG A 276 5.82 14.62 -11.82
CA ARG A 276 5.01 15.33 -12.82
C ARG A 276 3.76 16.01 -12.25
N GLN A 277 3.31 15.63 -11.05
CA GLN A 277 2.12 16.16 -10.37
C GLN A 277 2.48 17.21 -9.31
N ALA A 278 3.76 17.39 -9.00
CA ALA A 278 4.22 18.23 -7.89
C ALA A 278 3.75 19.68 -7.99
N GLU A 279 3.86 20.29 -9.17
CA GLU A 279 3.45 21.68 -9.39
C GLU A 279 1.94 21.85 -9.24
N GLU A 280 1.15 20.92 -9.74
CA GLU A 280 -0.31 20.96 -9.66
C GLU A 280 -0.79 20.85 -8.21
N VAL A 281 -0.20 19.90 -7.44
CA VAL A 281 -0.51 19.76 -6.01
C VAL A 281 -0.05 21.01 -5.25
N ALA A 282 1.16 21.52 -5.46
CA ALA A 282 1.64 22.73 -4.80
C ALA A 282 0.75 23.94 -5.09
N ALA A 283 0.28 24.11 -6.33
CA ALA A 283 -0.63 25.18 -6.72
C ALA A 283 -1.98 25.12 -5.97
N ALA A 284 -2.50 23.92 -5.69
CA ALA A 284 -3.74 23.75 -4.94
C ALA A 284 -3.64 24.28 -3.48
N TYR A 285 -2.45 24.26 -2.89
CA TYR A 285 -2.20 24.76 -1.52
C TYR A 285 -1.75 26.22 -1.46
N ALA A 286 -1.32 26.80 -2.59
CA ALA A 286 -0.75 28.15 -2.67
C ALA A 286 -1.58 29.26 -1.99
N PRO A 287 -2.94 29.23 -1.95
CA PRO A 287 -3.73 30.24 -1.24
C PRO A 287 -3.48 30.27 0.27
N TRP A 288 -2.95 29.21 0.86
CA TRP A 288 -2.77 29.09 2.32
C TRP A 288 -1.33 28.84 2.73
N ILE A 289 -0.61 27.99 1.97
CA ILE A 289 0.74 27.56 2.29
C ILE A 289 1.52 27.40 0.99
N ALA A 290 2.65 28.11 0.86
CA ALA A 290 3.56 27.91 -0.26
C ALA A 290 4.27 26.55 -0.09
N MET A 291 4.01 25.62 -1.01
CA MET A 291 4.60 24.30 -1.02
C MET A 291 5.76 24.22 -2.00
N SER A 292 6.79 23.47 -1.63
CA SER A 292 7.92 23.14 -2.51
C SER A 292 8.33 21.68 -2.35
N VAL A 293 9.00 21.14 -3.36
CA VAL A 293 9.57 19.78 -3.25
C VAL A 293 10.72 19.81 -2.24
N TRP A 294 10.57 19.05 -1.16
CA TRP A 294 11.60 18.87 -0.16
C TRP A 294 12.65 17.86 -0.62
N ARG A 295 12.18 16.68 -1.09
CA ARG A 295 13.01 15.62 -1.70
C ARG A 295 12.21 14.82 -2.71
N ALA A 296 12.96 14.15 -3.64
CA ALA A 296 12.42 13.20 -4.60
C ALA A 296 13.14 11.84 -4.45
N ARG A 297 12.42 10.77 -4.76
CA ARG A 297 12.93 9.40 -4.80
C ARG A 297 12.11 8.54 -5.75
N ASP A 298 12.78 7.88 -6.69
CA ASP A 298 12.17 6.90 -7.62
C ASP A 298 10.92 7.46 -8.35
N GLY A 299 10.98 8.74 -8.82
CA GLY A 299 9.89 9.40 -9.52
C GLY A 299 8.76 9.94 -8.62
N TRP A 300 8.88 9.81 -7.29
CA TRP A 300 7.96 10.34 -6.28
C TRP A 300 8.56 11.50 -5.53
N VAL A 301 7.71 12.38 -5.02
CA VAL A 301 8.16 13.55 -4.25
C VAL A 301 7.51 13.64 -2.88
N CYS A 302 8.24 14.27 -1.95
CA CYS A 302 7.69 14.85 -0.73
C CYS A 302 7.64 16.37 -0.89
N LEU A 303 6.46 16.93 -0.77
CA LEU A 303 6.22 18.37 -0.73
C LEU A 303 6.19 18.84 0.72
N HIS A 304 6.80 19.99 0.98
CA HIS A 304 6.78 20.63 2.29
C HIS A 304 6.48 22.12 2.17
N GLY A 305 5.72 22.65 3.12
CA GLY A 305 5.50 24.07 3.28
C GLY A 305 5.27 24.43 4.74
N GLN A 306 5.64 25.67 5.11
CA GLN A 306 5.40 26.23 6.43
C GLN A 306 4.32 27.31 6.33
N LYS A 307 3.34 27.22 7.22
CA LYS A 307 2.25 28.21 7.28
C LYS A 307 2.75 29.48 7.99
N ALA A 308 2.50 30.63 7.38
CA ALA A 308 2.85 31.92 7.95
C ALA A 308 2.13 32.21 9.30
#